data_6c964d779594da4913a34fc605980d00
#
_entry.id   6c964d779594da4913a34fc605980d00
#
_cell.length_a   1.000
_cell.length_b   1.000
_cell.length_c   1.000
_cell.angle_alpha   90.00
_cell.angle_beta   90.00
_cell.angle_gamma   90.00
#
_symmetry.space_group_name_H-M   'P 1'
#
loop_
_entity.id
_entity.type
_entity.pdbx_description
1 polymer ?
#
loop_
_entity_poly.entity_id
_entity_poly.type
_entity_poly.pdbx_seq_one_letter_code
_entity_poly.pdbx_strand_id
1 'polypeptide(L)'
;MPQADLRIAFTGDELTGGVTVAHQVIAKLAGQAARATYGVVAMQERPIKKLARFFRGSFSEGVELEVGEGSVDIGLHVVMERGVNIAQVTANLQEQVRYQVEQVGGVPVGDINVRVEDLQD
;
A
#
# COMPACT_ATOMS: atom_id res chain seq x y z
N MET A 1 -9.73 -13.41 -17.19
CA MET A 1 -9.69 -12.02 -16.90
C MET A 1 -8.88 -11.71 -15.70
N PRO A 2 -7.80 -11.04 -15.90
CA PRO A 2 -6.86 -10.81 -14.81
C PRO A 2 -7.48 -10.09 -13.62
N GLN A 3 -8.33 -9.11 -13.91
CA GLN A 3 -8.95 -8.38 -12.83
C GLN A 3 -9.84 -9.24 -11.99
N ALA A 4 -10.59 -10.10 -12.64
CA ALA A 4 -11.50 -10.97 -11.93
C ALA A 4 -10.71 -11.94 -11.08
N ASP A 5 -9.57 -12.37 -11.59
CA ASP A 5 -8.76 -13.32 -10.83
C ASP A 5 -8.23 -12.69 -9.55
N LEU A 6 -7.81 -11.44 -9.63
CA LEU A 6 -7.33 -10.79 -8.43
C LEU A 6 -8.43 -10.60 -7.41
N ARG A 7 -9.62 -10.26 -7.89
CA ARG A 7 -10.72 -10.10 -6.97
C ARG A 7 -11.07 -11.39 -6.27
N ILE A 8 -11.05 -12.45 -7.01
CA ILE A 8 -11.36 -13.74 -6.44
C ILE A 8 -10.33 -14.09 -5.38
N ALA A 9 -9.08 -13.73 -5.62
CA ALA A 9 -8.03 -14.01 -4.66
C ALA A 9 -8.28 -13.33 -3.33
N PHE A 10 -9.03 -12.24 -3.33
CA PHE A 10 -9.28 -11.52 -2.10
C PHE A 10 -10.58 -11.90 -1.43
N THR A 11 -11.38 -12.75 -2.01
CA THR A 11 -12.70 -12.98 -1.48
C THR A 11 -13.04 -14.40 -1.15
N GLY A 12 -12.21 -15.28 -1.15
CA GLY A 12 -12.67 -16.63 -0.89
C GLY A 12 -11.60 -17.51 -0.39
N ASP A 13 -11.81 -18.74 -0.67
CA ASP A 13 -10.92 -19.74 -0.20
C ASP A 13 -9.63 -19.80 -0.96
N GLU A 14 -9.58 -19.09 -2.05
CA GLU A 14 -8.33 -19.01 -2.77
C GLU A 14 -7.34 -18.17 -2.04
N LEU A 15 -7.59 -17.98 -0.78
CA LEU A 15 -6.71 -17.13 -0.01
C LEU A 15 -5.32 -17.67 0.16
N THR A 16 -5.12 -18.92 -0.10
CA THR A 16 -3.81 -19.47 0.18
C THR A 16 -2.79 -18.90 -0.77
N GLY A 17 -2.47 -19.58 -1.81
CA GLY A 17 -1.37 -19.14 -2.66
C GLY A 17 -1.63 -17.86 -3.41
N GLY A 18 -2.79 -17.74 -4.00
CA GLY A 18 -3.08 -16.60 -4.86
C GLY A 18 -3.08 -15.29 -4.12
N VAL A 19 -3.62 -15.29 -2.92
CA VAL A 19 -3.67 -14.05 -2.15
C VAL A 19 -2.27 -13.58 -1.80
N THR A 20 -1.40 -14.49 -1.44
CA THR A 20 -0.04 -14.11 -1.09
C THR A 20 0.66 -13.39 -2.22
N VAL A 21 0.52 -13.91 -3.43
CA VAL A 21 1.13 -13.27 -4.58
C VAL A 21 0.51 -11.92 -4.84
N ALA A 22 -0.80 -11.85 -4.76
CA ALA A 22 -1.49 -10.59 -5.01
C ALA A 22 -1.09 -9.54 -4.01
N HIS A 23 -0.92 -9.91 -2.74
CA HIS A 23 -0.48 -8.95 -1.73
C HIS A 23 0.85 -8.35 -2.09
N GLN A 24 1.79 -9.16 -2.51
CA GLN A 24 3.10 -8.65 -2.87
C GLN A 24 3.04 -7.71 -4.06
N VAL A 25 2.23 -8.05 -5.03
CA VAL A 25 2.09 -7.21 -6.20
C VAL A 25 1.48 -5.87 -5.82
N ILE A 26 0.44 -5.90 -5.00
CA ILE A 26 -0.22 -4.68 -4.59
C ILE A 26 0.70 -3.82 -3.75
N ALA A 27 1.45 -4.43 -2.85
CA ALA A 27 2.40 -3.69 -2.05
C ALA A 27 3.45 -3.02 -2.92
N LYS A 28 3.90 -3.70 -3.96
CA LYS A 28 4.87 -3.10 -4.87
C LYS A 28 4.27 -1.94 -5.65
N LEU A 29 3.05 -2.11 -6.12
CA LEU A 29 2.40 -1.03 -6.84
C LEU A 29 2.22 0.18 -5.95
N ALA A 30 1.78 -0.04 -4.72
CA ALA A 30 1.59 1.06 -3.79
C ALA A 30 2.91 1.74 -3.47
N GLY A 31 3.95 0.96 -3.24
CA GLY A 31 5.25 1.52 -2.93
C GLY A 31 5.83 2.32 -4.08
N GLN A 32 5.67 1.82 -5.29
CA GLN A 32 6.16 2.54 -6.46
C GLN A 32 5.42 3.85 -6.66
N ALA A 33 4.11 3.82 -6.51
CA ALA A 33 3.32 5.04 -6.65
C ALA A 33 3.70 6.05 -5.59
N ALA A 34 3.92 5.57 -4.37
CA ALA A 34 4.28 6.47 -3.29
C ALA A 34 5.63 7.12 -3.54
N ARG A 35 6.60 6.33 -3.95
CA ARG A 35 7.93 6.88 -4.19
C ARG A 35 7.96 7.83 -5.37
N ALA A 36 7.02 7.71 -6.29
CA ALA A 36 6.95 8.59 -7.44
C ALA A 36 6.22 9.88 -7.13
N THR A 37 5.62 9.99 -5.96
CA THR A 37 4.87 11.20 -5.60
C THR A 37 5.84 12.29 -5.18
N TYR A 38 5.65 13.48 -5.73
CA TYR A 38 6.49 14.62 -5.37
C TYR A 38 6.40 14.89 -3.88
N GLY A 39 7.54 15.09 -3.25
CA GLY A 39 7.59 15.38 -1.83
C GLY A 39 7.87 14.16 -0.96
N VAL A 40 7.73 12.98 -1.53
CA VAL A 40 8.06 11.75 -0.82
C VAL A 40 9.49 11.40 -1.16
N VAL A 41 10.35 11.37 -0.14
CA VAL A 41 11.77 11.08 -0.37
C VAL A 41 12.07 9.61 -0.24
N ALA A 42 11.34 8.94 0.61
CA ALA A 42 11.61 7.53 0.86
C ALA A 42 10.44 6.89 1.56
N MET A 43 10.39 5.58 1.48
CA MET A 43 9.47 4.80 2.30
C MET A 43 10.24 4.32 3.50
N GLN A 44 9.60 4.33 4.64
CA GLN A 44 10.28 3.95 5.86
C GLN A 44 9.73 2.62 6.35
N GLU A 45 10.59 1.64 6.39
CA GLU A 45 10.22 0.36 6.93
C GLU A 45 10.16 0.46 8.43
N ARG A 46 9.10 -0.06 8.98
CA ARG A 46 8.99 -0.11 10.42
C ARG A 46 9.64 -1.39 10.90
N PRO A 47 10.26 -1.35 12.07
CA PRO A 47 10.77 -2.58 12.64
C PRO A 47 9.59 -3.48 12.93
N ILE A 48 9.53 -4.57 12.22
CA ILE A 48 8.42 -5.50 12.36
C ILE A 48 8.70 -6.43 13.50
N LYS A 49 7.84 -6.39 14.49
CA LYS A 49 8.00 -7.31 15.60
C LYS A 49 7.56 -8.68 15.16
N LYS A 50 7.89 -9.66 15.97
CA LYS A 50 7.50 -10.99 15.64
C LYS A 50 6.03 -11.14 15.40
N LEU A 51 5.23 -10.38 16.08
CA LEU A 51 3.81 -10.45 15.93
C LEU A 51 3.34 -10.20 14.53
N ALA A 52 4.04 -9.36 13.83
CA ALA A 52 3.63 -8.99 12.49
C ALA A 52 3.58 -10.17 11.56
N ARG A 53 4.29 -11.21 11.89
CA ARG A 53 4.29 -12.36 11.04
C ARG A 53 2.96 -13.04 10.97
N PHE A 54 2.16 -12.87 11.99
CA PHE A 54 0.89 -13.55 12.04
C PHE A 54 -0.23 -12.74 11.47
N PHE A 55 0.05 -11.51 11.07
CA PHE A 55 -0.98 -10.70 10.45
C PHE A 55 -1.17 -11.15 9.03
N ARG A 56 -2.38 -10.96 8.58
CA ARG A 56 -2.67 -11.29 7.23
C ARG A 56 -2.11 -10.32 6.27
N GLY A 57 -1.75 -9.16 6.70
CA GLY A 57 -1.26 -8.13 5.83
C GLY A 57 0.12 -8.44 5.30
N SER A 58 0.50 -7.72 4.29
CA SER A 58 1.81 -7.82 3.70
C SER A 58 2.59 -6.56 4.06
N PHE A 59 3.86 -6.73 4.38
CA PHE A 59 4.71 -5.61 4.73
C PHE A 59 5.86 -5.57 3.78
N SER A 60 6.03 -4.47 3.10
CA SER A 60 7.10 -4.35 2.14
C SER A 60 7.48 -2.89 2.02
N GLU A 61 8.68 -2.55 2.44
CA GLU A 61 9.22 -1.21 2.20
C GLU A 61 8.26 -0.10 2.64
N GLY A 62 7.73 -0.23 3.82
CA GLY A 62 6.86 0.81 4.37
C GLY A 62 5.42 0.72 3.94
N VAL A 63 5.02 -0.35 3.29
CA VAL A 63 3.64 -0.54 2.86
C VAL A 63 3.02 -1.66 3.67
N GLU A 64 1.86 -1.38 4.24
CA GLU A 64 1.09 -2.38 4.96
C GLU A 64 -0.24 -2.57 4.25
N LEU A 65 -0.66 -3.80 4.14
CA LEU A 65 -1.93 -4.11 3.51
C LEU A 65 -2.81 -4.87 4.47
N GLU A 66 -4.08 -4.50 4.46
CA GLU A 66 -5.05 -5.24 5.23
C GLU A 66 -6.21 -5.57 4.33
N VAL A 67 -6.46 -6.85 4.12
CA VAL A 67 -7.49 -7.28 3.18
C VAL A 67 -8.81 -7.38 3.90
N GLY A 68 -9.80 -6.69 3.38
CA GLY A 68 -11.15 -6.79 3.88
C GLY A 68 -12.02 -7.49 2.88
N GLU A 69 -13.31 -7.35 3.06
CA GLU A 69 -14.25 -7.97 2.14
C GLU A 69 -14.38 -7.09 0.91
N GLY A 70 -13.79 -7.55 -0.17
CA GLY A 70 -13.95 -6.86 -1.43
C GLY A 70 -13.05 -5.66 -1.63
N SER A 71 -12.21 -5.35 -0.67
CA SER A 71 -11.29 -4.23 -0.85
C SER A 71 -10.07 -4.42 0.01
N VAL A 72 -9.07 -3.59 -0.22
CA VAL A 72 -7.84 -3.64 0.55
C VAL A 72 -7.58 -2.26 1.13
N ASP A 73 -7.19 -2.22 2.41
CA ASP A 73 -6.78 -0.99 3.06
C ASP A 73 -5.27 -0.94 3.04
N ILE A 74 -4.73 0.24 2.82
CA ILE A 74 -3.31 0.41 2.62
C ILE A 74 -2.77 1.41 3.62
N GLY A 75 -1.70 1.03 4.30
CA GLY A 75 -1.00 1.93 5.19
C GLY A 75 0.37 2.24 4.60
N LEU A 76 0.73 3.51 4.61
CA LEU A 76 1.99 3.94 4.03
C LEU A 76 2.80 4.68 5.08
N HIS A 77 4.05 4.28 5.21
CA HIS A 77 4.97 4.94 6.11
C HIS A 77 6.01 5.64 5.24
N VAL A 78 6.00 6.95 5.24
CA VAL A 78 6.79 7.72 4.31
C VAL A 78 7.67 8.73 5.03
N VAL A 79 8.74 9.10 4.35
CA VAL A 79 9.59 10.20 4.74
C VAL A 79 9.38 11.28 3.68
N MET A 80 9.06 12.48 4.12
CA MET A 80 8.79 13.56 3.18
C MET A 80 9.91 14.57 3.22
N GLU A 81 9.97 15.36 2.16
CA GLU A 81 10.95 16.42 2.04
C GLU A 81 10.55 17.56 2.95
N ARG A 82 11.52 18.10 3.69
CA ARG A 82 11.26 19.22 4.56
C ARG A 82 10.90 20.44 3.73
N GLY A 83 9.87 21.14 4.12
CA GLY A 83 9.45 22.32 3.41
C GLY A 83 8.26 22.14 2.49
N VAL A 84 7.88 20.90 2.21
CA VAL A 84 6.70 20.71 1.38
C VAL A 84 5.44 20.89 2.21
N ASN A 85 4.34 21.09 1.52
CA ASN A 85 3.05 21.14 2.17
C ASN A 85 2.61 19.71 2.41
N ILE A 86 2.70 19.28 3.66
CA ILE A 86 2.46 17.88 3.99
C ILE A 86 1.06 17.44 3.64
N ALA A 87 0.08 18.31 3.89
CA ALA A 87 -1.30 17.95 3.59
C ALA A 87 -1.50 17.74 2.09
N GLN A 88 -0.89 18.59 1.28
CA GLN A 88 -1.02 18.47 -0.15
C GLN A 88 -0.31 17.23 -0.67
N VAL A 89 0.88 16.96 -0.18
CA VAL A 89 1.61 15.78 -0.59
C VAL A 89 0.86 14.53 -0.19
N THR A 90 0.29 14.54 1.01
CA THR A 90 -0.49 13.41 1.47
C THR A 90 -1.69 13.14 0.56
N ALA A 91 -2.40 14.19 0.18
CA ALA A 91 -3.55 14.02 -0.70
C ALA A 91 -3.12 13.47 -2.05
N ASN A 92 -2.05 14.00 -2.60
CA ASN A 92 -1.54 13.52 -3.88
C ASN A 92 -1.09 12.07 -3.79
N LEU A 93 -0.45 11.75 -2.69
CA LEU A 93 0.04 10.41 -2.45
C LEU A 93 -1.12 9.41 -2.42
N GLN A 94 -2.17 9.74 -1.67
CA GLN A 94 -3.32 8.87 -1.59
C GLN A 94 -3.96 8.65 -2.95
N GLU A 95 -4.03 9.70 -3.73
CA GLU A 95 -4.61 9.63 -5.06
C GLU A 95 -3.79 8.74 -5.98
N GLN A 96 -2.48 8.92 -5.96
CA GLN A 96 -1.61 8.15 -6.82
C GLN A 96 -1.63 6.67 -6.46
N VAL A 97 -1.61 6.38 -5.18
CA VAL A 97 -1.61 5.00 -4.74
C VAL A 97 -2.93 4.33 -5.10
N ARG A 98 -4.03 5.03 -4.86
CA ARG A 98 -5.33 4.48 -5.20
C ARG A 98 -5.42 4.21 -6.69
N TYR A 99 -4.97 5.14 -7.50
CA TYR A 99 -5.03 4.98 -8.93
C TYR A 99 -4.24 3.75 -9.39
N GLN A 100 -3.01 3.65 -8.92
CA GLN A 100 -2.16 2.54 -9.34
C GLN A 100 -2.73 1.20 -8.91
N VAL A 101 -3.17 1.11 -7.67
CA VAL A 101 -3.66 -0.16 -7.19
C VAL A 101 -4.97 -0.54 -7.86
N GLU A 102 -5.86 0.43 -8.04
CA GLU A 102 -7.15 0.12 -8.63
C GLU A 102 -7.07 -0.08 -10.13
N GLN A 103 -6.33 0.75 -10.82
CA GLN A 103 -6.30 0.68 -12.27
C GLN A 103 -5.31 -0.36 -12.78
N VAL A 104 -4.16 -0.42 -12.19
CA VAL A 104 -3.15 -1.38 -12.65
C VAL A 104 -3.34 -2.72 -11.95
N GLY A 105 -3.56 -2.69 -10.65
CA GLY A 105 -3.73 -3.91 -9.88
C GLY A 105 -5.09 -4.54 -9.99
N GLY A 106 -6.09 -3.75 -10.34
CA GLY A 106 -7.44 -4.28 -10.50
C GLY A 106 -8.12 -4.62 -9.20
N VAL A 107 -7.69 -4.04 -8.10
CA VAL A 107 -8.22 -4.37 -6.79
C VAL A 107 -8.84 -3.12 -6.18
N PRO A 108 -10.08 -3.18 -5.70
CA PRO A 108 -10.67 -2.02 -5.04
C PRO A 108 -9.90 -1.67 -3.77
N VAL A 109 -9.73 -0.38 -3.55
CA VAL A 109 -9.00 0.11 -2.39
C VAL A 109 -9.99 0.78 -1.45
N GLY A 110 -9.89 0.42 -0.18
CA GLY A 110 -10.69 1.07 0.85
C GLY A 110 -9.98 2.30 1.37
N ASP A 111 -9.49 2.23 2.59
CA ASP A 111 -8.82 3.36 3.21
C ASP A 111 -7.34 3.34 2.89
N ILE A 112 -6.78 4.53 2.71
CA ILE A 112 -5.34 4.68 2.58
C ILE A 112 -4.89 5.60 3.69
N ASN A 113 -4.12 5.04 4.62
CA ASN A 113 -3.60 5.79 5.75
C ASN A 113 -2.15 6.12 5.50
N VAL A 114 -1.80 7.38 5.68
CA VAL A 114 -0.44 7.82 5.46
C VAL A 114 0.14 8.28 6.79
N ARG A 115 1.30 7.73 7.11
CA ARG A 115 2.00 8.13 8.31
C ARG A 115 3.33 8.73 7.89
N VAL A 116 3.52 9.98 8.22
CA VAL A 116 4.77 10.67 7.91
C VAL A 116 5.71 10.42 9.06
N GLU A 117 6.72 9.62 8.81
CA GLU A 117 7.61 9.20 9.89
C GLU A 117 8.74 10.16 10.12
N ASP A 118 9.12 10.93 9.10
CA ASP A 118 10.25 11.83 9.24
C ASP A 118 10.24 12.85 8.11
N LEU A 119 11.00 13.90 8.30
CA LEU A 119 11.20 14.92 7.28
C LEU A 119 12.67 15.02 7.01
N GLN A 120 13.05 15.11 5.74
CA GLN A 120 14.45 15.19 5.36
C GLN A 120 14.66 16.35 4.41
N ASP A 121 15.84 16.95 4.49
CA ASP A 121 16.21 18.05 3.60
C ASP A 121 16.55 17.57 2.21
#